data_d3671665907c843ea15c08dc9c2e3ba8
#
_entry.id   d3671665907c843ea15c08dc9c2e3ba8
#
_cell.length_a   1.000
_cell.length_b   1.000
_cell.length_c   1.000
_cell.angle_alpha   90.00
_cell.angle_beta   90.00
_cell.angle_gamma   90.00
#
_symmetry.space_group_name_H-M   'P 1'
#
loop_
_entity.id
_entity.type
_entity.pdbx_description
1 polymer ?
#
loop_
_entity_poly.entity_id
_entity_poly.type
_entity_poly.pdbx_seq_one_letter_code
_entity_poly.pdbx_strand_id
1 'polypeptide(L)'
;MEGVPVDAASIAPASTTASAIQAPQHMQALARANRVRLARAELKRTIARGDAEVAEVIRDCPWETESMSLAELLTSQRRWGRTRARKFLQSLALSENKRLGTLTHRQRTLLATALEEKSVDREALLI
;
A
#
# COMPACT_ATOMS: atom_id res chain seq x y z
N MET A 1 4.52 52.63 -7.59
CA MET A 1 4.60 51.81 -7.12
C MET A 1 4.47 51.29 -6.75
N GLU A 2 4.46 51.27 -6.94
CA GLU A 2 4.43 50.33 -6.36
C GLU A 2 4.38 49.48 -6.00
N GLY A 3 4.21 50.32 -6.44
CA GLY A 3 4.23 49.04 -5.98
C GLY A 3 4.08 48.44 -5.77
N VAL A 4 3.99 48.57 -6.19
CA VAL A 4 3.94 47.49 -5.67
C VAL A 4 3.66 46.85 -5.46
N PRO A 5 3.73 47.38 -5.70
CA PRO A 5 3.45 46.28 -5.25
C PRO A 5 3.08 45.64 -5.06
N VAL A 6 3.02 45.94 -5.51
CA VAL A 6 2.79 44.95 -4.96
C VAL A 6 2.47 44.40 -4.67
N ASP A 7 2.50 44.85 -5.04
CA ASP A 7 2.28 44.00 -4.39
C ASP A 7 1.87 43.60 -4.05
N ALA A 8 2.06 44.44 -4.39
CA ALA A 8 1.84 43.71 -3.81
C ALA A 8 1.29 43.17 -3.61
N ALA A 9 1.39 43.60 -3.83
CA ALA A 9 1.08 42.67 -3.39
C ALA A 9 0.71 42.08 -3.21
N SER A 10 0.92 42.45 -3.41
CA SER A 10 0.74 41.52 -2.95
C SER A 10 0.37 41.02 -2.48
N ILE A 11 0.62 41.58 -2.41
CA ILE A 11 0.49 40.79 -1.78
C ILE A 11 0.07 40.42 -0.92
N ALA A 12 0.38 40.75 -0.82
CA ALA A 12 0.21 40.13 0.07
C ALA A 12 -0.21 39.76 0.82
N PRO A 13 -0.18 40.17 1.37
CA PRO A 13 0.27 39.68 2.57
C PRO A 13 1.09 38.56 2.48
N ALA A 14 2.23 38.81 2.39
CA ALA A 14 3.08 37.84 1.84
C ALA A 14 3.40 36.71 2.78
N SER A 15 3.81 37.01 3.98
CA SER A 15 4.11 35.95 4.94
C SER A 15 2.86 35.15 5.29
N THR A 16 1.76 35.83 5.40
CA THR A 16 0.48 35.19 5.62
C THR A 16 0.11 34.31 4.44
N THR A 17 0.44 34.78 3.24
CA THR A 17 0.18 34.01 2.02
C THR A 17 0.99 32.72 1.99
N ALA A 18 2.23 32.76 2.43
CA ALA A 18 3.09 31.57 2.46
C ALA A 18 2.53 30.52 3.42
N SER A 19 2.08 30.95 4.59
CA SER A 19 1.48 30.03 5.56
C SER A 19 0.20 29.42 5.02
N ALA A 20 -0.61 30.21 4.34
CA ALA A 20 -1.87 29.72 3.76
C ALA A 20 -1.61 28.70 2.66
N ILE A 21 -0.53 28.84 1.89
CA ILE A 21 -0.17 27.88 0.86
C ILE A 21 0.25 26.55 1.48
N GLN A 22 1.03 26.60 2.55
CA GLN A 22 1.49 25.40 3.22
C GLN A 22 0.37 24.61 3.87
N ALA A 23 -0.60 25.31 4.48
CA ALA A 23 -1.71 24.65 5.15
C ALA A 23 -2.55 23.76 4.22
N PRO A 24 -2.96 24.22 3.02
CA PRO A 24 -3.67 23.36 2.10
C PRO A 24 -2.86 22.13 1.65
N GLN A 25 -1.56 22.29 1.40
CA GLN A 25 -0.71 21.18 1.01
C GLN A 25 -0.59 20.15 2.14
N HIS A 26 -0.46 20.63 3.36
CA HIS A 26 -0.39 19.76 4.52
C HIS A 26 -1.69 18.98 4.70
N MET A 27 -2.83 19.66 4.55
CA MET A 27 -4.14 19.01 4.65
C MET A 27 -4.35 17.99 3.54
N GLN A 28 -3.87 18.29 2.33
CA GLN A 28 -3.93 17.34 1.22
C GLN A 28 -3.10 16.09 1.50
N ALA A 29 -1.91 16.27 2.08
CA ALA A 29 -1.05 15.15 2.44
C ALA A 29 -1.70 14.28 3.50
N LEU A 30 -2.33 14.88 4.50
CA LEU A 30 -3.03 14.15 5.54
C LEU A 30 -4.24 13.41 4.98
N ALA A 31 -5.00 14.05 4.09
CA ALA A 31 -6.14 13.42 3.45
C ALA A 31 -5.71 12.23 2.61
N ARG A 32 -4.60 12.36 1.89
CA ARG A 32 -4.05 11.26 1.09
C ARG A 32 -3.64 10.09 1.98
N ALA A 33 -2.89 10.38 3.06
CA ALA A 33 -2.46 9.36 4.00
C ALA A 33 -3.66 8.65 4.62
N ASN A 34 -4.69 9.39 4.91
CA ASN A 34 -5.92 8.84 5.49
C ASN A 34 -6.64 7.93 4.49
N ARG A 35 -6.72 8.36 3.21
CA ARG A 35 -7.32 7.53 2.17
C ARG A 35 -6.57 6.22 1.99
N VAL A 36 -5.23 6.27 2.00
CA VAL A 36 -4.40 5.07 1.91
C VAL A 36 -4.69 4.13 3.07
N ARG A 37 -4.74 4.67 4.29
CA ARG A 37 -4.99 3.88 5.48
C ARG A 37 -6.36 3.20 5.44
N LEU A 38 -7.39 3.95 5.04
CA LEU A 38 -8.74 3.41 4.95
C LEU A 38 -8.85 2.35 3.86
N ALA A 39 -8.23 2.60 2.71
CA ALA A 39 -8.23 1.64 1.60
C ALA A 39 -7.52 0.35 1.98
N ARG A 40 -6.39 0.45 2.71
CA ARG A 40 -5.68 -0.74 3.19
C ARG A 40 -6.51 -1.53 4.19
N ALA A 41 -7.16 -0.84 5.12
CA ALA A 41 -7.99 -1.49 6.10
C ALA A 41 -9.14 -2.25 5.43
N GLU A 42 -9.76 -1.63 4.44
CA GLU A 42 -10.84 -2.27 3.68
C GLU A 42 -10.32 -3.48 2.91
N LEU A 43 -9.17 -3.35 2.26
CA LEU A 43 -8.56 -4.45 1.53
C LEU A 43 -8.24 -5.63 2.45
N LYS A 44 -7.69 -5.36 3.63
CA LYS A 44 -7.39 -6.41 4.59
C LYS A 44 -8.65 -7.16 5.02
N ARG A 45 -9.73 -6.42 5.25
CA ARG A 45 -11.02 -7.04 5.60
C ARG A 45 -11.55 -7.89 4.46
N THR A 46 -11.43 -7.40 3.23
CA THR A 46 -11.89 -8.12 2.04
C THR A 46 -11.10 -9.43 1.87
N ILE A 47 -9.79 -9.37 2.06
CA ILE A 47 -8.93 -10.55 2.00
C ILE A 47 -9.29 -11.53 3.11
N ALA A 48 -9.50 -11.04 4.32
CA ALA A 48 -9.82 -11.89 5.47
C ALA A 48 -11.15 -12.61 5.28
N ARG A 49 -12.11 -11.99 4.58
CA ARG A 49 -13.40 -12.61 4.28
C ARG A 49 -13.32 -13.62 3.14
N GLY A 50 -12.22 -13.64 2.41
CA GLY A 50 -12.08 -14.49 1.23
C GLY A 50 -12.65 -13.90 -0.04
N ASP A 51 -13.03 -12.62 -0.02
CA ASP A 51 -13.60 -11.94 -1.19
C ASP A 51 -12.54 -11.39 -2.13
N ALA A 52 -11.27 -11.39 -1.72
CA ALA A 52 -10.16 -11.00 -2.57
C ALA A 52 -9.00 -11.95 -2.32
N GLU A 53 -8.27 -12.27 -3.38
CA GLU A 53 -7.11 -13.14 -3.28
C GLU A 53 -5.83 -12.31 -3.31
N VAL A 54 -4.91 -12.65 -2.41
CA VAL A 54 -3.65 -11.93 -2.30
C VAL A 54 -2.84 -12.04 -3.59
N ALA A 55 -2.89 -13.18 -4.27
CA ALA A 55 -2.19 -13.35 -5.53
C ALA A 55 -2.62 -12.32 -6.58
N GLU A 56 -3.92 -12.08 -6.69
CA GLU A 56 -4.44 -11.07 -7.61
C GLU A 56 -4.03 -9.66 -7.19
N VAL A 57 -4.07 -9.38 -5.90
CA VAL A 57 -3.65 -8.09 -5.37
C VAL A 57 -2.19 -7.82 -5.70
N ILE A 58 -1.35 -8.84 -5.61
CA ILE A 58 0.08 -8.72 -5.93
C ILE A 58 0.27 -8.42 -7.42
N ARG A 59 -0.49 -9.09 -8.28
CA ARG A 59 -0.38 -8.85 -9.73
C ARG A 59 -0.86 -7.46 -10.11
N ASP A 60 -1.97 -7.02 -9.56
CA ASP A 60 -2.57 -5.73 -9.88
C ASP A 60 -1.84 -4.56 -9.22
N CYS A 61 -1.24 -4.80 -8.08
CA CYS A 61 -0.55 -3.80 -7.28
C CYS A 61 -1.37 -2.50 -7.15
N PRO A 62 -2.54 -2.54 -6.50
CA PRO A 62 -3.33 -1.33 -6.31
C PRO A 62 -2.53 -0.26 -5.58
N TRP A 63 -2.88 1.00 -5.80
CA TRP A 63 -2.12 2.12 -5.25
C TRP A 63 -1.99 2.07 -3.72
N GLU A 64 -2.97 1.55 -3.00
CA GLU A 64 -2.92 1.46 -1.55
C GLU A 64 -1.99 0.36 -1.04
N THR A 65 -1.60 -0.57 -1.90
CA THR A 65 -0.71 -1.68 -1.51
C THR A 65 0.75 -1.42 -1.81
N GLU A 66 1.07 -0.38 -2.57
CA GLU A 66 2.45 -0.12 -2.97
C GLU A 66 3.40 0.00 -1.78
N SER A 67 2.95 0.58 -0.69
CA SER A 67 3.78 0.75 0.50
C SER A 67 3.53 -0.29 1.59
N MET A 68 2.70 -1.29 1.32
CA MET A 68 2.48 -2.39 2.25
C MET A 68 3.66 -3.37 2.19
N SER A 69 4.09 -3.85 3.36
CA SER A 69 5.09 -4.90 3.39
C SER A 69 4.48 -6.23 2.96
N LEU A 70 5.31 -7.13 2.45
CA LEU A 70 4.84 -8.45 2.05
C LEU A 70 4.26 -9.23 3.23
N ALA A 71 4.90 -9.11 4.40
CA ALA A 71 4.40 -9.78 5.60
C ALA A 71 3.01 -9.27 5.98
N GLU A 72 2.80 -7.95 5.90
CA GLU A 72 1.50 -7.35 6.21
C GLU A 72 0.41 -7.87 5.28
N LEU A 73 0.72 -7.93 4.00
CA LEU A 73 -0.23 -8.41 2.99
C LEU A 73 -0.57 -9.89 3.20
N LEU A 74 0.44 -10.72 3.40
CA LEU A 74 0.25 -12.15 3.58
C LEU A 74 -0.51 -12.49 4.87
N THR A 75 -0.21 -11.77 5.96
CA THR A 75 -0.88 -12.01 7.23
C THR A 75 -2.33 -11.50 7.25
N SER A 76 -2.74 -10.77 6.22
CA SER A 76 -4.14 -10.38 6.07
C SER A 76 -5.03 -11.58 5.79
N GLN A 77 -4.47 -12.65 5.25
CA GLN A 77 -5.21 -13.87 4.95
C GLN A 77 -5.56 -14.61 6.23
N ARG A 78 -6.74 -15.21 6.25
CA ARG A 78 -7.13 -16.07 7.35
C ARG A 78 -6.15 -17.23 7.45
N ARG A 79 -5.78 -17.58 8.67
CA ARG A 79 -4.90 -18.70 8.98
C ARG A 79 -3.44 -18.47 8.58
N TRP A 80 -3.10 -17.31 8.07
CA TRP A 80 -1.72 -16.96 7.81
C TRP A 80 -1.17 -16.15 8.96
N GLY A 81 -0.39 -16.80 9.82
CA GLY A 81 0.32 -16.11 10.88
C GLY A 81 1.65 -15.56 10.38
N ARG A 82 2.30 -14.82 11.25
CA ARG A 82 3.57 -14.19 10.94
C ARG A 82 4.65 -15.21 10.59
N THR A 83 4.71 -16.30 11.33
CA THR A 83 5.70 -17.35 11.09
C THR A 83 5.52 -18.00 9.73
N ARG A 84 4.28 -18.29 9.36
CA ARG A 84 3.97 -18.90 8.07
C ARG A 84 4.35 -17.95 6.93
N ALA A 85 4.01 -16.67 7.06
CA ALA A 85 4.35 -15.67 6.06
C ALA A 85 5.88 -15.56 5.90
N ARG A 86 6.60 -15.53 7.01
CA ARG A 86 8.06 -15.45 6.99
C ARG A 86 8.68 -16.66 6.27
N LYS A 87 8.25 -17.85 6.61
CA LYS A 87 8.79 -19.07 5.99
C LYS A 87 8.50 -19.11 4.51
N PHE A 88 7.29 -18.71 4.12
CA PHE A 88 6.90 -18.67 2.72
C PHE A 88 7.80 -17.72 1.94
N LEU A 89 7.99 -16.50 2.46
CA LEU A 89 8.83 -15.50 1.80
C LEU A 89 10.29 -15.93 1.74
N GLN A 90 10.79 -16.58 2.79
CA GLN A 90 12.15 -17.08 2.81
C GLN A 90 12.37 -18.12 1.72
N SER A 91 11.39 -18.95 1.46
CA SER A 91 11.49 -19.97 0.40
C SER A 91 11.61 -19.34 -0.99
N LEU A 92 11.16 -18.10 -1.14
CA LEU A 92 11.23 -17.35 -2.39
C LEU A 92 12.39 -16.34 -2.40
N ALA A 93 13.22 -16.34 -1.35
CA ALA A 93 14.33 -15.40 -1.18
C ALA A 93 13.85 -13.94 -1.15
N LEU A 94 12.67 -13.72 -0.56
CA LEU A 94 12.10 -12.39 -0.38
C LEU A 94 12.08 -11.99 1.09
N SER A 95 12.34 -10.72 1.37
CA SER A 95 12.28 -10.19 2.74
C SER A 95 10.84 -9.90 3.13
N GLU A 96 10.49 -10.21 4.38
CA GLU A 96 9.15 -9.90 4.90
C GLU A 96 8.87 -8.41 4.97
N ASN A 97 9.91 -7.59 5.06
CA ASN A 97 9.78 -6.15 5.12
C ASN A 97 9.79 -5.46 3.76
N LYS A 98 9.97 -6.22 2.70
CA LYS A 98 9.97 -5.65 1.35
C LYS A 98 8.57 -5.16 1.01
N ARG A 99 8.51 -3.99 0.36
CA ARG A 99 7.23 -3.39 0.00
C ARG A 99 6.79 -3.87 -1.38
N LEU A 100 5.50 -4.05 -1.55
CA LEU A 100 4.95 -4.58 -2.80
C LEU A 100 5.34 -3.73 -3.99
N GLY A 101 5.29 -2.41 -3.86
CA GLY A 101 5.64 -1.49 -4.95
C GLY A 101 7.10 -1.53 -5.37
N THR A 102 7.98 -2.11 -4.55
CA THR A 102 9.41 -2.21 -4.87
C THR A 102 9.77 -3.53 -5.54
N LEU A 103 8.83 -4.44 -5.68
CA LEU A 103 9.07 -5.70 -6.36
C LEU A 103 9.16 -5.50 -7.87
N THR A 104 10.07 -6.24 -8.50
CA THR A 104 10.12 -6.27 -9.95
C THR A 104 8.92 -7.07 -10.47
N HIS A 105 8.60 -6.91 -11.74
CA HIS A 105 7.52 -7.68 -12.36
C HIS A 105 7.74 -9.18 -12.17
N ARG A 106 8.99 -9.62 -12.35
CA ARG A 106 9.35 -11.02 -12.19
C ARG A 106 9.08 -11.52 -10.77
N GLN A 107 9.47 -10.72 -9.78
CA GLN A 107 9.25 -11.08 -8.38
C GLN A 107 7.77 -11.15 -8.05
N ARG A 108 6.97 -10.22 -8.57
CA ARG A 108 5.53 -10.24 -8.36
C ARG A 108 4.88 -11.47 -8.97
N THR A 109 5.27 -11.80 -10.17
CA THR A 109 4.75 -12.99 -10.86
C THR A 109 5.11 -14.26 -10.09
N LEU A 110 6.35 -14.37 -9.66
CA LEU A 110 6.82 -15.51 -8.88
C LEU A 110 6.02 -15.65 -7.58
N LEU A 111 5.87 -14.56 -6.85
CA LEU A 111 5.16 -14.56 -5.58
C LEU A 111 3.68 -14.92 -5.76
N ALA A 112 3.03 -14.32 -6.75
CA ALA A 112 1.62 -14.59 -7.02
C ALA A 112 1.41 -16.04 -7.44
N THR A 113 2.27 -16.58 -8.29
CA THR A 113 2.19 -17.97 -8.74
C THR A 113 2.36 -18.93 -7.57
N ALA A 114 3.33 -18.65 -6.70
CA ALA A 114 3.57 -19.50 -5.53
C ALA A 114 2.39 -19.49 -4.57
N LEU A 115 1.73 -18.34 -4.42
CA LEU A 115 0.54 -18.24 -3.58
C LEU A 115 -0.63 -19.02 -4.17
N GLU A 116 -0.78 -18.99 -5.48
CA GLU A 116 -1.84 -19.75 -6.16
C GLU A 116 -1.64 -21.25 -5.99
N GLU A 117 -0.38 -21.70 -6.07
CA GLU A 117 -0.05 -23.11 -5.83
C GLU A 117 -0.43 -23.53 -4.41
N LYS A 118 -0.16 -22.68 -3.43
CA LYS A 118 -0.54 -22.95 -2.04
C LYS A 118 -2.05 -23.04 -1.87
N SER A 119 -2.81 -22.20 -2.55
CA SER A 119 -4.27 -22.25 -2.52
C SER A 119 -4.81 -23.54 -3.11
N VAL A 120 -4.26 -23.97 -4.24
CA VAL A 120 -4.67 -25.23 -4.90
C VAL A 120 -4.39 -26.40 -3.99
N ASP A 121 -3.22 -26.46 -3.39
CA ASP A 121 -2.85 -27.54 -2.46
C ASP A 121 -3.81 -27.60 -1.29
N ARG A 122 -4.23 -26.45 -0.78
CA ARG A 122 -5.16 -26.40 0.34
C ARG A 122 -6.54 -26.88 -0.06
N GLU A 123 -7.02 -26.53 -1.24
CA GLU A 123 -8.29 -27.02 -1.76
C GLU A 123 -8.24 -28.53 -1.96
N ALA A 124 -7.13 -29.04 -2.49
CA ALA A 124 -6.96 -30.47 -2.68
C ALA A 124 -7.00 -31.22 -1.36
N LEU A 125 -6.46 -30.63 -0.29
CA LEU A 125 -6.48 -31.26 1.02
C LEU A 125 -7.88 -31.26 1.67
N LEU A 126 -8.75 -30.38 1.22
CA LEU A 126 -10.12 -30.30 1.75
C LEU A 126 -11.08 -31.29 1.07
N ILE A 127 -10.69 -31.83 -0.04
CA ILE A 127 -11.45 -32.84 -0.77
C ILE A 127 -11.10 -34.21 -0.24
#